data_11bdc26f0a8a49227dc6945f44efcd96
#
_entry.id   11bdc26f0a8a49227dc6945f44efcd96
#
_cell.length_a   1.000
_cell.length_b   1.000
_cell.length_c   1.000
_cell.angle_alpha   90.00
_cell.angle_beta   90.00
_cell.angle_gamma   90.00
#
_symmetry.space_group_name_H-M   'P 1'
#
loop_
_entity.id
_entity.type
_entity.pdbx_description
1 polymer ?
#
loop_
_entity_poly.entity_id
_entity_poly.type
_entity_poly.pdbx_seq_one_letter_code
_entity_poly.pdbx_strand_id
1 'polypeptide(L)' 'MKVKVTFDYPTIEGMVYADTILKVSTEDFNSKQHSEKVKGVTDVGKIIWVPRKFLEEVK' A
#
# COMPACT_ATOMS: atom_id res chain seq x y z
N MET A 1 2.32 -9.25 5.45
CA MET A 1 3.63 -8.61 5.24
C MET A 1 3.50 -7.11 5.35
N LYS A 2 4.61 -6.44 5.56
CA LYS A 2 4.63 -4.98 5.60
C LYS A 2 5.21 -4.45 4.30
N VAL A 3 4.63 -3.37 3.79
CA VAL A 3 5.12 -2.67 2.61
C VAL A 3 5.23 -1.18 2.90
N LYS A 4 6.07 -0.50 2.14
CA LYS A 4 6.28 0.93 2.25
C LYS A 4 5.76 1.61 0.98
N VAL A 5 5.04 2.71 1.14
CA VAL A 5 4.62 3.54 0.00
C VAL A 5 5.83 4.31 -0.50
N THR A 6 6.09 4.26 -1.80
CA THR A 6 7.30 4.87 -2.39
C THR A 6 7.08 6.27 -2.94
N PHE A 7 5.82 6.67 -3.16
CA PHE A 7 5.47 8.00 -3.67
C PHE A 7 4.24 8.51 -2.93
N ASP A 8 4.12 9.83 -2.83
CA ASP A 8 2.89 10.44 -2.33
C ASP A 8 1.74 10.07 -3.26
N TYR A 9 0.66 9.54 -2.70
CA TYR A 9 -0.45 9.04 -3.48
C TYR A 9 -1.76 9.64 -2.99
N PRO A 10 -2.48 10.42 -3.83
CA PRO A 10 -3.76 11.01 -3.42
C PRO A 10 -4.87 9.97 -3.44
N THR A 11 -5.69 9.98 -2.40
CA THR A 11 -6.92 9.18 -2.35
C THR A 11 -8.10 10.11 -2.09
N ILE A 12 -9.32 9.57 -2.23
CA ILE A 12 -10.52 10.36 -1.95
C ILE A 12 -10.62 10.76 -0.47
N GLU A 13 -9.90 10.07 0.40
CA GLU A 13 -9.89 10.37 1.84
C GLU A 13 -8.69 11.22 2.26
N GLY A 14 -7.82 11.57 1.32
CA GLY A 14 -6.63 12.37 1.62
C GLY A 14 -5.37 11.77 1.01
N MET A 15 -4.24 12.38 1.34
CA MET A 15 -2.95 11.97 0.80
C MET A 15 -2.33 10.83 1.62
N VAL A 16 -1.81 9.84 0.90
CA VAL A 16 -0.95 8.80 1.49
C VAL A 16 0.47 9.19 1.15
N TYR A 17 1.27 9.50 2.15
CA TYR A 17 2.63 10.00 1.94
C TYR A 17 3.63 8.88 1.73
N ALA A 18 4.69 9.19 1.00
CA ALA A 18 5.83 8.28 0.85
C ALA A 18 6.37 7.89 2.23
N ASP A 19 6.92 6.68 2.33
CA ASP A 19 7.44 6.07 3.57
C ASP A 19 6.36 5.63 4.56
N THR A 20 5.08 5.77 4.22
CA THR A 20 4.00 5.21 5.03
C THR A 20 4.08 3.69 4.98
N ILE A 21 4.01 3.04 6.15
CA ILE A 21 4.06 1.59 6.25
C ILE A 21 2.64 1.04 6.32
N LEU A 22 2.35 0.07 5.46
CA LEU A 22 1.05 -0.59 5.40
C LEU A 22 1.22 -2.08 5.62
N LYS A 23 0.22 -2.70 6.25
CA LYS A 23 0.14 -4.16 6.33
C LYS A 23 -0.71 -4.64 5.17
N VAL A 24 -0.19 -5.62 4.42
CA VAL A 24 -0.91 -6.22 3.30
C VAL A 24 -0.86 -7.73 3.40
N SER A 25 -1.83 -8.40 2.77
CA SER A 25 -1.79 -9.85 2.62
C SER A 25 -0.67 -10.22 1.64
N THR A 26 0.21 -11.13 2.03
CA THR A 26 1.29 -11.60 1.15
C THR A 26 0.71 -12.19 -0.14
N GLU A 27 -0.35 -12.97 -0.02
CA GLU A 27 -1.00 -13.57 -1.17
C GLU A 27 -1.59 -12.51 -2.10
N ASP A 28 -2.28 -11.52 -1.54
CA ASP A 28 -2.87 -10.44 -2.31
C ASP A 28 -1.78 -9.62 -3.02
N PHE A 29 -0.72 -9.27 -2.31
CA PHE A 29 0.39 -8.51 -2.88
C PHE A 29 1.04 -9.25 -4.05
N ASN A 30 1.28 -10.56 -3.90
CA ASN A 30 1.94 -11.36 -4.92
C ASN A 30 1.05 -11.65 -6.13
N SER A 31 -0.27 -11.65 -5.96
CA SER A 31 -1.20 -11.92 -7.04
C SER A 31 -1.53 -10.70 -7.90
N LYS A 32 -1.21 -9.51 -7.44
CA LYS A 32 -1.53 -8.27 -8.15
C LYS A 32 -0.46 -7.91 -9.17
N GLN A 33 -0.90 -7.33 -10.29
CA GLN A 33 0.00 -6.76 -11.27
C GLN A 33 0.36 -5.32 -10.89
N HIS A 34 1.33 -4.74 -11.57
CA HIS A 34 1.86 -3.41 -11.24
C HIS A 34 0.80 -2.31 -11.15
N SER A 35 -0.19 -2.34 -12.04
CA SER A 35 -1.22 -1.30 -12.10
C SER A 35 -2.41 -1.59 -11.20
N GLU A 36 -2.50 -2.79 -10.62
CA GLU A 36 -3.61 -3.15 -9.75
C GLU A 36 -3.39 -2.62 -8.35
N LYS A 37 -4.49 -2.26 -7.68
CA LYS A 37 -4.42 -1.74 -6.31
C LYS A 37 -4.39 -2.87 -5.31
N VAL A 38 -3.57 -2.68 -4.28
CA VAL A 38 -3.45 -3.62 -3.16
C VAL A 38 -4.10 -2.99 -1.94
N LYS A 39 -4.88 -3.78 -1.22
CA LYS A 39 -5.50 -3.34 0.03
C LYS A 39 -4.44 -3.33 1.12
N GLY A 40 -4.19 -2.16 1.69
CA GLY A 40 -3.28 -2.00 2.81
C GLY A 40 -4.00 -1.48 4.02
N VAL A 41 -3.48 -1.80 5.21
CA VAL A 41 -4.03 -1.35 6.48
C VAL A 41 -2.95 -0.55 7.21
N THR A 42 -3.31 0.66 7.64
CA THR A 42 -2.39 1.52 8.39
C THR A 42 -2.27 1.04 9.84
N ASP A 43 -1.33 1.62 10.57
CA ASP A 43 -1.14 1.33 12.00
C ASP A 43 -2.33 1.71 12.87
N VAL A 44 -3.19 2.61 12.38
CA VAL A 44 -4.43 2.99 13.07
C VAL A 44 -5.65 2.22 12.58
N GLY A 45 -5.44 1.20 11.73
CA GLY A 45 -6.52 0.35 11.25
C GLY A 45 -7.29 0.88 10.06
N LYS A 46 -6.83 1.95 9.42
CA LYS A 46 -7.48 2.51 8.24
C LYS A 46 -7.12 1.71 7.00
N ILE A 47 -8.11 1.39 6.17
CA ILE A 47 -7.90 0.65 4.92
C ILE A 47 -7.63 1.63 3.78
N ILE A 48 -6.55 1.38 3.03
CA ILE A 48 -6.14 2.21 1.90
C ILE A 48 -5.84 1.30 0.71
N TRP A 49 -6.25 1.71 -0.48
CA TRP A 49 -5.98 1.00 -1.72
C TRP A 49 -4.92 1.77 -2.50
N VAL A 50 -3.76 1.15 -2.75
CA VAL A 50 -2.62 1.79 -3.42
C VAL A 50 -2.14 0.89 -4.55
N PRO A 51 -1.84 1.43 -5.75
CA PRO A 51 -1.29 0.60 -6.83
C PRO A 51 -0.02 -0.11 -6.39
N ARG A 52 0.11 -1.37 -6.78
CA ARG A 52 1.25 -2.19 -6.37
C ARG A 52 2.59 -1.58 -6.75
N LYS A 53 2.65 -0.86 -7.88
CA LYS A 53 3.87 -0.22 -8.34
C LYS A 53 4.43 0.84 -7.40
N PHE A 54 3.59 1.36 -6.49
CA PHE A 54 4.00 2.33 -5.48
C PHE A 54 4.31 1.69 -4.13
N LEU A 55 4.37 0.37 -4.08
CA LEU A 55 4.62 -0.36 -2.83
C LEU A 55 5.93 -1.14 -2.95
N GLU A 56 6.71 -1.11 -1.86
CA GLU A 56 7.96 -1.84 -1.77
C GLU A 56 7.93 -2.68 -0.50
N GLU A 57 8.32 -3.94 -0.61
CA GLU A 57 8.36 -4.83 0.55
C GLU A 57 9.39 -4.34 1.57
N VAL A 58 8.96 -4.29 2.83
CA VAL A 58 9.83 -3.93 3.95
C VAL A 58 10.35 -5.22 4.57
N LYS A 59 11.66 -5.36 4.60
CA LYS A 59 12.32 -6.53 5.16
C LYS A 59 12.74 -6.30 6.61
#